data_0fbd64338db791946d53b48dd8ba18bd
#
_entry.id   0fbd64338db791946d53b48dd8ba18bd
#
_cell.length_a   1.000
_cell.length_b   1.000
_cell.length_c   1.000
_cell.angle_alpha   90.00
_cell.angle_beta   90.00
_cell.angle_gamma   90.00
#
_symmetry.space_group_name_H-M   'P 1'
#
loop_
_entity.id
_entity.type
_entity.pdbx_description
1 polymer ?
#
loop_
_entity_poly.entity_id
_entity_poly.type
_entity_poly.pdbx_seq_one_letter_code
_entity_poly.pdbx_strand_id
1 'polypeptide(L)'
;DFLLPRISPNVSDNFFDPFDDRLGGYLNYLNDIKTINSEVEVFPCHDWPFKDGDSRAVELINHHNQRLDILKNELLKRNITVYDSLSLIFDRKIGNEQMHFAIGEARSHLINLVKTGYAKKISDSNKVEWFSLNN
;
A
#
# COMPACT_ATOMS: atom_id res chain seq x y z
N ASP A 1 6.46 -9.22 10.73
CA ASP A 1 6.66 -8.00 9.92
C ASP A 1 5.40 -7.16 9.71
N PHE A 2 4.25 -7.54 10.28
CA PHE A 2 3.00 -6.80 10.05
C PHE A 2 2.87 -5.52 10.88
N LEU A 3 3.48 -5.45 12.05
CA LEU A 3 3.44 -4.28 12.92
C LEU A 3 4.85 -3.97 13.43
N LEU A 4 5.48 -2.97 12.83
CA LEU A 4 6.84 -2.54 13.14
C LEU A 4 6.82 -1.16 13.79
N PRO A 5 7.66 -0.90 14.83
CA PRO A 5 7.55 0.32 15.63
C PRO A 5 7.97 1.59 14.89
N ARG A 6 8.89 1.50 13.92
CA ARG A 6 9.51 2.68 13.29
C ARG A 6 9.34 2.77 11.78
N ILE A 7 9.26 1.64 11.09
CA ILE A 7 9.13 1.61 9.63
C ILE A 7 7.78 1.02 9.21
N SER A 8 7.30 1.38 8.04
CA SER A 8 6.19 0.69 7.41
C SER A 8 6.70 -0.63 6.82
N PRO A 9 6.05 -1.77 7.09
CA PRO A 9 6.37 -3.00 6.39
C PRO A 9 6.07 -2.87 4.90
N ASN A 10 6.79 -3.60 4.07
CA ASN A 10 6.53 -3.63 2.65
C ASN A 10 5.28 -4.47 2.35
N VAL A 11 4.27 -3.84 1.77
CA VAL A 11 3.02 -4.49 1.35
C VAL A 11 3.03 -4.60 -0.17
N SER A 12 3.90 -5.48 -0.68
CA SER A 12 4.01 -5.72 -2.12
C SER A 12 2.87 -6.58 -2.66
N ASP A 13 2.39 -6.23 -3.85
CA ASP A 13 1.42 -7.00 -4.59
C ASP A 13 1.96 -8.38 -5.01
N ASN A 14 1.06 -9.35 -5.15
CA ASN A 14 1.35 -10.65 -5.71
C ASN A 14 1.03 -10.67 -7.21
N PHE A 15 2.04 -10.50 -8.05
CA PHE A 15 1.87 -10.47 -9.51
C PHE A 15 1.28 -11.75 -10.11
N PHE A 16 1.35 -12.87 -9.40
CA PHE A 16 0.89 -14.18 -9.88
C PHE A 16 -0.55 -14.51 -9.45
N ASP A 17 -1.12 -13.72 -8.54
CA ASP A 17 -2.51 -13.90 -8.09
C ASP A 17 -3.35 -12.65 -8.39
N PRO A 18 -4.14 -12.70 -9.48
CA PRO A 18 -4.98 -11.55 -9.86
C PRO A 18 -6.14 -11.29 -8.90
N PHE A 19 -6.43 -12.22 -7.99
CA PHE A 19 -7.50 -12.10 -7.01
C PHE A 19 -7.04 -11.57 -5.66
N ASP A 20 -5.73 -11.49 -5.44
CA ASP A 20 -5.15 -11.01 -4.19
C ASP A 20 -5.30 -9.47 -4.07
N ASP A 21 -5.60 -9.03 -2.86
CA ASP A 21 -5.56 -7.62 -2.44
C ASP A 21 -4.73 -7.52 -1.17
N ARG A 22 -3.41 -7.50 -1.34
CA ARG A 22 -2.46 -7.46 -0.22
C ARG A 22 -2.66 -6.25 0.67
N LEU A 23 -2.87 -5.08 0.06
CA LEU A 23 -3.09 -3.87 0.85
C LEU A 23 -4.43 -3.91 1.59
N GLY A 24 -5.50 -4.35 0.95
CA GLY A 24 -6.79 -4.51 1.62
C GLY A 24 -6.74 -5.48 2.78
N GLY A 25 -6.08 -6.63 2.61
CA GLY A 25 -5.85 -7.59 3.69
C GLY A 25 -5.03 -6.99 4.84
N TYR A 26 -3.98 -6.23 4.53
CA TYR A 26 -3.17 -5.55 5.52
C TYR A 26 -3.94 -4.46 6.28
N LEU A 27 -4.72 -3.65 5.59
CA LEU A 27 -5.56 -2.64 6.22
C LEU A 27 -6.63 -3.25 7.15
N ASN A 28 -7.21 -4.39 6.78
CA ASN A 28 -8.13 -5.14 7.63
C ASN A 28 -7.42 -5.61 8.91
N TYR A 29 -6.23 -6.20 8.79
CA TYR A 29 -5.41 -6.58 9.94
C TYR A 29 -5.13 -5.39 10.87
N LEU A 30 -4.73 -4.24 10.31
CA LEU A 30 -4.47 -3.03 11.11
C LEU A 30 -5.75 -2.51 11.80
N ASN A 31 -6.91 -2.64 11.15
CA ASN A 31 -8.20 -2.27 11.75
C ASN A 31 -8.57 -3.17 12.94
N ASP A 32 -8.16 -4.43 12.96
CA ASP A 32 -8.30 -5.28 14.15
C ASP A 32 -7.31 -4.87 15.24
N ILE A 33 -6.05 -4.62 14.88
CA ILE A 33 -5.00 -4.23 15.84
C ILE A 33 -5.30 -2.89 16.53
N LYS A 34 -5.87 -1.91 15.83
CA LYS A 34 -6.21 -0.60 16.47
C LYS A 34 -7.21 -0.70 17.61
N THR A 35 -7.85 -1.86 17.81
CA THR A 35 -8.81 -2.11 18.87
C THR A 35 -8.23 -2.84 20.08
N ILE A 36 -6.96 -3.27 20.03
CA ILE A 36 -6.31 -3.94 21.16
C ILE A 36 -6.00 -2.95 22.29
N ASN A 37 -5.79 -3.49 23.48
CA ASN A 37 -5.35 -2.67 24.62
C ASN A 37 -3.92 -2.15 24.38
N SER A 38 -3.69 -0.85 24.57
CA SER A 38 -2.40 -0.19 24.40
C SER A 38 -1.28 -0.77 25.30
N GLU A 39 -1.64 -1.34 26.45
CA GLU A 39 -0.69 -1.99 27.37
C GLU A 39 -0.16 -3.35 26.89
N VAL A 40 -0.77 -3.93 25.85
CA VAL A 40 -0.28 -5.18 25.23
C VAL A 40 1.09 -4.94 24.61
N GLU A 41 2.06 -5.76 25.00
CA GLU A 41 3.40 -5.71 24.44
C GLU A 41 3.45 -6.40 23.07
N VAL A 42 3.96 -5.69 22.08
CA VAL A 42 4.14 -6.17 20.71
C VAL A 42 5.58 -6.63 20.53
N PHE A 43 5.76 -7.84 20.01
CA PHE A 43 7.07 -8.43 19.68
C PHE A 43 7.25 -8.43 18.16
N PRO A 44 7.90 -7.40 17.59
CA PRO A 44 8.11 -7.30 16.15
C PRO A 44 9.26 -8.21 15.68
N CYS A 45 9.30 -8.51 14.37
CA CYS A 45 10.42 -9.24 13.77
C CYS A 45 11.69 -8.38 13.63
N HIS A 46 11.52 -7.06 13.66
CA HIS A 46 12.60 -6.06 13.59
C HIS A 46 12.39 -5.02 14.68
N ASP A 47 13.49 -4.48 15.21
CA ASP A 47 13.49 -3.56 16.34
C ASP A 47 13.14 -4.22 17.69
N TRP A 48 12.90 -3.40 18.70
CA TRP A 48 12.63 -3.82 20.06
C TRP A 48 11.14 -4.00 20.31
N PRO A 49 10.74 -4.83 21.29
CA PRO A 49 9.37 -4.88 21.77
C PRO A 49 8.87 -3.49 22.17
N PHE A 50 7.57 -3.24 21.94
CA PHE A 50 6.96 -1.94 22.20
C PHE A 50 5.50 -2.09 22.63
N LYS A 51 4.96 -1.05 23.25
CA LYS A 51 3.54 -0.89 23.57
C LYS A 51 2.87 0.07 22.59
N ASP A 52 1.59 0.38 22.82
CA ASP A 52 0.80 1.28 21.94
C ASP A 52 0.68 0.78 20.50
N GLY A 53 0.55 -0.55 20.32
CA GLY A 53 0.35 -1.17 19.02
C GLY A 53 -0.92 -0.69 18.30
N ASP A 54 -1.96 -0.34 19.05
CA ASP A 54 -3.20 0.30 18.58
C ASP A 54 -2.94 1.64 17.91
N SER A 55 -2.21 2.53 18.56
CA SER A 55 -1.82 3.83 18.03
C SER A 55 -0.92 3.67 16.79
N ARG A 56 0.01 2.73 16.83
CA ARG A 56 0.86 2.42 15.69
C ARG A 56 0.07 1.91 14.49
N ALA A 57 -0.94 1.09 14.72
CA ALA A 57 -1.84 0.63 13.65
C ALA A 57 -2.59 1.80 13.00
N VAL A 58 -3.06 2.77 13.77
CA VAL A 58 -3.70 3.99 13.24
C VAL A 58 -2.74 4.81 12.40
N GLU A 59 -1.48 4.98 12.81
CA GLU A 59 -0.47 5.68 12.01
C GLU A 59 -0.25 5.00 10.65
N LEU A 60 -0.13 3.66 10.62
CA LEU A 60 0.07 2.90 9.40
C LEU A 60 -1.16 2.94 8.48
N ILE A 61 -2.38 2.88 9.03
CA ILE A 61 -3.62 3.08 8.27
C ILE A 61 -3.61 4.45 7.60
N ASN A 62 -3.30 5.51 8.35
CA ASN A 62 -3.26 6.88 7.82
C ASN A 62 -2.20 7.02 6.72
N HIS A 63 -1.03 6.42 6.91
CA HIS A 63 0.05 6.41 5.91
C HIS A 63 -0.41 5.81 4.57
N HIS A 64 -1.05 4.64 4.58
CA HIS A 64 -1.56 4.03 3.35
C HIS A 64 -2.74 4.79 2.75
N ASN A 65 -3.66 5.31 3.58
CA ASN A 65 -4.77 6.12 3.10
C ASN A 65 -4.30 7.39 2.40
N GLN A 66 -3.28 8.09 2.91
CA GLN A 66 -2.69 9.25 2.23
C GLN A 66 -2.17 8.90 0.84
N ARG A 67 -1.48 7.77 0.68
CA ARG A 67 -1.01 7.29 -0.63
C ARG A 67 -2.17 6.95 -1.56
N LEU A 68 -3.20 6.28 -1.06
CA LEU A 68 -4.42 6.00 -1.84
C LEU A 68 -5.09 7.30 -2.30
N ASP A 69 -5.18 8.31 -1.45
CA ASP A 69 -5.79 9.60 -1.81
C ASP A 69 -4.98 10.38 -2.85
N ILE A 70 -3.65 10.33 -2.78
CA ILE A 70 -2.78 10.88 -3.82
C ILE A 70 -3.06 10.21 -5.18
N LEU A 71 -3.13 8.87 -5.21
CA LEU A 71 -3.41 8.14 -6.44
C LEU A 71 -4.83 8.40 -6.97
N LYS A 72 -5.84 8.46 -6.08
CA LYS A 72 -7.22 8.84 -6.47
C LYS A 72 -7.26 10.21 -7.12
N ASN A 73 -6.60 11.20 -6.51
CA ASN A 73 -6.56 12.57 -7.04
C ASN A 73 -5.85 12.64 -8.40
N GLU A 74 -4.86 11.82 -8.65
CA GLU A 74 -4.20 11.75 -9.95
C GLU A 74 -5.09 11.06 -11.00
N LEU A 75 -5.78 10.00 -10.63
CA LEU A 75 -6.73 9.28 -11.51
C LEU A 75 -7.91 10.15 -11.97
N LEU A 76 -8.27 11.19 -11.21
CA LEU A 76 -9.25 12.20 -11.65
C LEU A 76 -8.75 13.06 -12.82
N LYS A 77 -7.43 13.16 -13.03
CA LYS A 77 -6.80 14.01 -14.04
C LYS A 77 -6.37 13.21 -15.27
N ARG A 78 -5.84 11.99 -15.07
CA ARG A 78 -5.29 11.15 -16.14
C ARG A 78 -5.21 9.68 -15.76
N ASN A 79 -5.10 8.82 -16.75
CA ASN A 79 -4.70 7.43 -16.54
C ASN A 79 -3.22 7.38 -16.11
N ILE A 80 -2.87 6.44 -15.27
CA ILE A 80 -1.51 6.24 -14.77
C ILE A 80 -1.08 4.78 -14.86
N THR A 81 0.23 4.58 -14.96
CA THR A 81 0.89 3.28 -14.82
C THR A 81 1.44 3.10 -13.42
N VAL A 82 1.90 1.88 -13.09
CA VAL A 82 2.66 1.65 -11.84
C VAL A 82 3.90 2.55 -11.78
N TYR A 83 4.59 2.74 -12.92
CA TYR A 83 5.77 3.60 -12.98
C TYR A 83 5.46 5.06 -12.65
N ASP A 84 4.37 5.62 -13.19
CA ASP A 84 3.92 6.98 -12.86
C ASP A 84 3.65 7.14 -11.36
N SER A 85 3.07 6.12 -10.73
CA SER A 85 2.71 6.17 -9.31
C SER A 85 3.92 6.23 -8.37
N LEU A 86 5.10 5.76 -8.80
CA LEU A 86 6.31 5.79 -7.98
C LEU A 86 6.67 7.21 -7.54
N SER A 87 6.67 8.16 -8.47
CA SER A 87 6.99 9.56 -8.18
C SER A 87 5.90 10.30 -7.39
N LEU A 88 4.70 9.74 -7.34
CA LEU A 88 3.56 10.32 -6.62
C LEU A 88 3.56 9.95 -5.14
N ILE A 89 3.90 8.69 -4.82
CA ILE A 89 3.76 8.15 -3.46
C ILE A 89 5.09 7.97 -2.72
N PHE A 90 6.23 8.19 -3.38
CA PHE A 90 7.55 8.16 -2.74
C PHE A 90 8.25 9.50 -2.88
N ASP A 91 8.53 10.14 -1.76
CA ASP A 91 9.12 11.50 -1.69
C ASP A 91 10.62 11.53 -2.04
N ARG A 92 11.26 10.37 -2.21
CA ARG A 92 12.69 10.24 -2.47
C ARG A 92 12.97 9.49 -3.76
N LYS A 93 14.14 9.77 -4.35
CA LYS A 93 14.64 8.96 -5.46
C LYS A 93 14.88 7.52 -4.99
N ILE A 94 14.23 6.57 -5.67
CA ILE A 94 14.34 5.15 -5.37
C ILE A 94 15.59 4.61 -6.04
N GLY A 95 16.48 4.00 -5.26
CA GLY A 95 17.65 3.30 -5.78
C GLY A 95 17.28 2.00 -6.49
N ASN A 96 18.18 1.54 -7.39
CA ASN A 96 17.94 0.32 -8.18
C ASN A 96 17.66 -0.91 -7.30
N GLU A 97 18.33 -1.03 -6.17
CA GLU A 97 18.17 -2.13 -5.21
C GLU A 97 16.81 -2.16 -4.52
N GLN A 98 16.17 -1.00 -4.40
CA GLN A 98 14.86 -0.85 -3.77
C GLN A 98 13.70 -0.81 -4.77
N MET A 99 14.00 -0.73 -6.06
CA MET A 99 13.00 -0.51 -7.11
C MET A 99 11.93 -1.60 -7.13
N HIS A 100 12.31 -2.86 -6.97
CA HIS A 100 11.35 -3.97 -6.98
C HIS A 100 10.35 -3.91 -5.81
N PHE A 101 10.80 -3.49 -4.62
CA PHE A 101 9.91 -3.27 -3.47
C PHE A 101 8.96 -2.10 -3.72
N ALA A 102 9.49 -1.01 -4.26
CA ALA A 102 8.68 0.18 -4.56
C ALA A 102 7.62 -0.10 -5.64
N ILE A 103 7.98 -0.83 -6.70
CA ILE A 103 7.03 -1.27 -7.73
C ILE A 103 5.94 -2.15 -7.13
N GLY A 104 6.30 -3.14 -6.32
CA GLY A 104 5.34 -4.03 -5.66
C GLY A 104 4.38 -3.26 -4.75
N GLU A 105 4.89 -2.33 -3.96
CA GLU A 105 4.08 -1.51 -3.06
C GLU A 105 3.18 -0.52 -3.81
N ALA A 106 3.70 0.17 -4.83
CA ALA A 106 2.91 1.07 -5.67
C ALA A 106 1.77 0.32 -6.39
N ARG A 107 2.07 -0.86 -6.94
CA ARG A 107 1.07 -1.71 -7.59
C ARG A 107 0.01 -2.19 -6.60
N SER A 108 0.40 -2.56 -5.38
CA SER A 108 -0.52 -2.97 -4.32
C SER A 108 -1.59 -1.89 -4.02
N HIS A 109 -1.20 -0.62 -3.97
CA HIS A 109 -2.14 0.49 -3.80
C HIS A 109 -3.08 0.64 -5.00
N LEU A 110 -2.57 0.54 -6.23
CA LEU A 110 -3.39 0.61 -7.44
C LEU A 110 -4.37 -0.57 -7.55
N ILE A 111 -3.93 -1.79 -7.23
CA ILE A 111 -4.80 -2.97 -7.19
C ILE A 111 -5.89 -2.83 -6.13
N ASN A 112 -5.58 -2.29 -4.96
CA ASN A 112 -6.59 -1.99 -3.94
C ASN A 112 -7.66 -1.03 -4.46
N LEU A 113 -7.30 0.01 -5.21
CA LEU A 113 -8.28 0.90 -5.85
C LEU A 113 -9.14 0.18 -6.87
N VAL A 114 -8.61 -0.83 -7.58
CA VAL A 114 -9.40 -1.67 -8.49
C VAL A 114 -10.34 -2.58 -7.70
N LYS A 115 -9.87 -3.23 -6.66
CA LYS A 115 -10.67 -4.15 -5.83
C LYS A 115 -11.80 -3.44 -5.08
N THR A 116 -11.58 -2.21 -4.67
CA THR A 116 -12.61 -1.35 -4.04
C THR A 116 -13.55 -0.70 -5.04
N GLY A 117 -13.38 -0.93 -6.35
CA GLY A 117 -14.24 -0.42 -7.40
C GLY A 117 -14.00 1.05 -7.78
N TYR A 118 -12.98 1.70 -7.22
CA TYR A 118 -12.63 3.08 -7.55
C TYR A 118 -11.94 3.21 -8.92
N ALA A 119 -11.11 2.25 -9.27
CA ALA A 119 -10.37 2.23 -10.53
C ALA A 119 -10.65 0.96 -11.33
N LYS A 120 -10.32 0.99 -12.60
CA LYS A 120 -10.22 -0.19 -13.48
C LYS A 120 -8.81 -0.30 -14.04
N LYS A 121 -8.40 -1.53 -14.33
CA LYS A 121 -7.11 -1.86 -14.94
C LYS A 121 -7.33 -2.35 -16.36
N ILE A 122 -6.56 -1.83 -17.30
CA ILE A 122 -6.52 -2.24 -18.70
C ILE A 122 -5.07 -2.45 -19.12
N SER A 123 -4.83 -3.38 -20.06
CA SER A 123 -3.50 -3.57 -20.65
C SER A 123 -3.52 -3.08 -22.09
N ASP A 124 -2.49 -2.35 -22.49
CA ASP A 124 -2.32 -1.91 -23.87
C ASP A 124 -1.69 -3.00 -24.77
N SER A 125 -1.47 -2.70 -26.04
CA SER A 125 -0.85 -3.61 -27.02
C SER A 125 0.58 -4.04 -26.64
N ASN A 126 1.27 -3.26 -25.82
CA ASN A 126 2.62 -3.54 -25.32
C ASN A 126 2.60 -4.28 -23.98
N LYS A 127 1.42 -4.71 -23.50
CA LYS A 127 1.20 -5.35 -22.20
C LYS A 127 1.52 -4.45 -21.01
N VAL A 128 1.52 -3.14 -21.18
CA VAL A 128 1.63 -2.19 -20.08
C VAL A 128 0.28 -2.07 -19.39
N GLU A 129 0.28 -2.21 -18.06
CA GLU A 129 -0.92 -2.03 -17.25
C GLU A 129 -1.19 -0.54 -17.00
N TRP A 130 -2.37 -0.09 -17.37
CA TRP A 130 -2.90 1.24 -17.13
C TRP A 130 -4.04 1.20 -16.15
N PHE A 131 -4.08 2.15 -15.25
CA PHE A 131 -5.15 2.34 -14.28
C PHE A 131 -5.89 3.63 -14.62
N SER A 132 -7.20 3.56 -14.61
CA SER A 132 -8.10 4.67 -14.91
C SER A 132 -9.26 4.69 -13.93
N LEU A 133 -9.90 5.85 -13.81
CA LEU A 133 -11.12 5.96 -13.00
C LEU A 133 -12.18 4.96 -13.50
N ASN A 134 -12.86 4.33 -12.56
CA ASN A 134 -13.98 3.45 -12.88
C ASN A 134 -15.26 4.31 -12.96
N ASN A 135 -15.69 4.62 -14.17
CA ASN A 135 -16.91 5.38 -14.43
C ASN A 135 -18.12 4.45 -14.50
#